data_15ce38dec178e692fc929aebfe162d80
#
_entry.id   15ce38dec178e692fc929aebfe162d80
#
_cell.length_a   1.000
_cell.length_b   1.000
_cell.length_c   1.000
_cell.angle_alpha   90.00
_cell.angle_beta   90.00
_cell.angle_gamma   90.00
#
_symmetry.space_group_name_H-M   'P 1'
#
loop_
_entity.id
_entity.type
_entity.pdbx_description
1 polymer ?
#
loop_
_entity_poly.entity_id
_entity_poly.type
_entity_poly.pdbx_seq_one_letter_code
_entity_poly.pdbx_strand_id
1 'polypeptide(L)'
;MRLFIRVSDGNPVGNPIFEGNFVEAFPGVDIDNLPPEFAEFIRVPPPVLDRFEVYEGVTYEKVGDKFTDIHHVRPMTEAEKQAFIEQLKGQSPGPQWRWNEKQLKWVFSPKAIPQTGGPWKMDRTSGEWVPAPEPPFPSWTINERGTLWVAPVPYPQDGKPHVWDEATLSWVPFTR
;
A
#
# COMPACT_ATOMS: atom_id res chain seq x y z
N MET A 1 -7.22 -22.82 -16.12
CA MET A 1 -7.87 -23.61 -15.05
C MET A 1 -9.35 -23.23 -15.07
N ARG A 2 -10.22 -24.20 -15.34
CA ARG A 2 -11.67 -24.01 -15.42
C ARG A 2 -12.28 -24.03 -14.02
N LEU A 3 -13.43 -23.38 -13.89
CA LEU A 3 -14.27 -23.40 -12.69
C LEU A 3 -15.68 -23.84 -13.10
N PHE A 4 -16.32 -24.55 -12.21
CA PHE A 4 -17.69 -25.03 -12.40
C PHE A 4 -18.57 -24.68 -11.20
N ILE A 5 -19.84 -24.44 -11.44
CA ILE A 5 -20.82 -24.16 -10.41
C ILE A 5 -22.05 -25.07 -10.56
N ARG A 6 -22.63 -25.47 -9.45
CA ARG A 6 -23.92 -26.17 -9.47
C ARG A 6 -25.05 -25.20 -9.80
N VAL A 7 -26.03 -25.71 -10.52
CA VAL A 7 -27.21 -24.96 -10.94
C VAL A 7 -28.47 -25.71 -10.48
N SER A 8 -29.39 -25.03 -9.86
CA SER A 8 -30.73 -25.54 -9.53
C SER A 8 -31.77 -24.51 -9.98
N ASP A 9 -32.76 -24.97 -10.73
CA ASP A 9 -33.83 -24.10 -11.28
C ASP A 9 -33.31 -22.87 -12.02
N GLY A 10 -32.18 -23.05 -12.73
CA GLY A 10 -31.51 -21.99 -13.49
C GLY A 10 -30.67 -21.03 -12.66
N ASN A 11 -30.57 -21.21 -11.34
CA ASN A 11 -29.83 -20.36 -10.42
C ASN A 11 -28.54 -21.04 -9.93
N PRO A 12 -27.46 -20.30 -9.69
CA PRO A 12 -26.23 -20.84 -9.14
C PRO A 12 -26.41 -21.24 -7.67
N VAL A 13 -25.86 -22.40 -7.29
CA VAL A 13 -25.96 -22.92 -5.91
C VAL A 13 -24.57 -23.22 -5.38
N GLY A 14 -24.27 -22.67 -4.21
CA GLY A 14 -22.98 -22.84 -3.54
C GLY A 14 -21.87 -21.97 -4.15
N ASN A 15 -20.64 -22.43 -4.01
CA ASN A 15 -19.46 -21.74 -4.50
C ASN A 15 -18.90 -22.42 -5.74
N PRO A 16 -18.26 -21.67 -6.65
CA PRO A 16 -17.54 -22.25 -7.79
C PRO A 16 -16.42 -23.19 -7.35
N ILE A 17 -16.27 -24.30 -8.03
CA ILE A 17 -15.34 -25.39 -7.73
C ILE A 17 -14.31 -25.46 -8.84
N PHE A 18 -13.03 -25.59 -8.49
CA PHE A 18 -11.95 -25.81 -9.45
C PHE A 18 -12.08 -27.16 -10.14
N GLU A 19 -11.70 -27.23 -11.40
CA GLU A 19 -11.80 -28.40 -12.28
C GLU A 19 -11.32 -29.69 -11.61
N GLY A 20 -10.14 -29.68 -10.97
CA GLY A 20 -9.62 -30.87 -10.29
C GLY A 20 -10.54 -31.37 -9.17
N ASN A 21 -11.00 -30.48 -8.31
CA ASN A 21 -11.91 -30.81 -7.23
C ASN A 21 -13.30 -31.16 -7.74
N PHE A 22 -13.72 -30.57 -8.87
CA PHE A 22 -15.00 -30.87 -9.48
C PHE A 22 -15.03 -32.30 -10.03
N VAL A 23 -14.00 -32.73 -10.78
CA VAL A 23 -13.87 -34.08 -11.32
C VAL A 23 -13.81 -35.12 -10.19
N GLU A 24 -13.12 -34.79 -9.10
CA GLU A 24 -13.07 -35.68 -7.93
C GLU A 24 -14.43 -35.80 -7.23
N ALA A 25 -15.16 -34.71 -7.08
CA ALA A 25 -16.47 -34.69 -6.42
C ALA A 25 -17.59 -35.30 -7.30
N PHE A 26 -17.46 -35.22 -8.63
CA PHE A 26 -18.46 -35.66 -9.60
C PHE A 26 -17.84 -36.50 -10.71
N PRO A 27 -17.30 -37.69 -10.40
CA PRO A 27 -16.49 -38.49 -11.35
C PRO A 27 -17.25 -39.03 -12.58
N GLY A 28 -18.59 -38.91 -12.59
CA GLY A 28 -19.43 -39.30 -13.71
C GLY A 28 -19.86 -38.16 -14.63
N VAL A 29 -19.42 -36.93 -14.36
CA VAL A 29 -19.82 -35.77 -15.16
C VAL A 29 -18.77 -35.47 -16.22
N ASP A 30 -19.22 -35.40 -17.47
CA ASP A 30 -18.38 -34.95 -18.58
C ASP A 30 -18.23 -33.40 -18.50
N ILE A 31 -17.01 -32.94 -18.26
CA ILE A 31 -16.72 -31.49 -18.11
C ILE A 31 -16.76 -30.72 -19.44
N ASP A 32 -16.72 -31.42 -20.58
CA ASP A 32 -16.81 -30.82 -21.91
C ASP A 32 -18.25 -30.80 -22.43
N ASN A 33 -19.13 -31.56 -21.79
CA ASN A 33 -20.57 -31.61 -22.08
C ASN A 33 -21.37 -31.65 -20.78
N LEU A 34 -21.37 -30.51 -20.09
CA LEU A 34 -22.00 -30.38 -18.75
C LEU A 34 -23.51 -30.64 -18.80
N PRO A 35 -24.03 -31.48 -17.91
CA PRO A 35 -25.47 -31.59 -17.74
C PRO A 35 -26.05 -30.30 -17.12
N PRO A 36 -27.37 -30.06 -17.21
CA PRO A 36 -28.02 -28.80 -16.84
C PRO A 36 -27.86 -28.42 -15.36
N GLU A 37 -27.49 -29.37 -14.49
CA GLU A 37 -27.22 -29.14 -13.08
C GLU A 37 -25.86 -28.48 -12.80
N PHE A 38 -25.06 -28.28 -13.84
CA PHE A 38 -23.74 -27.63 -13.75
C PHE A 38 -23.55 -26.63 -14.89
N ALA A 39 -22.72 -25.62 -14.63
CA ALA A 39 -22.31 -24.65 -15.63
C ALA A 39 -20.85 -24.28 -15.43
N GLU A 40 -20.21 -23.84 -16.48
CA GLU A 40 -18.89 -23.22 -16.39
C GLU A 40 -19.00 -21.87 -15.68
N PHE A 41 -17.98 -21.56 -14.91
CA PHE A 41 -17.90 -20.31 -14.15
C PHE A 41 -16.67 -19.49 -14.53
N ILE A 42 -16.84 -18.21 -14.74
CA ILE A 42 -15.77 -17.27 -15.02
C ILE A 42 -15.56 -16.39 -13.77
N ARG A 43 -14.37 -16.50 -13.17
CA ARG A 43 -13.99 -15.67 -12.04
C ARG A 43 -13.63 -14.26 -12.50
N VAL A 44 -14.29 -13.26 -11.94
CA VAL A 44 -13.94 -11.86 -12.08
C VAL A 44 -13.27 -11.39 -10.79
N PRO A 45 -12.09 -10.77 -10.84
CA PRO A 45 -11.45 -10.24 -9.64
C PRO A 45 -12.28 -9.09 -9.04
N PRO A 46 -12.25 -8.92 -7.69
CA PRO A 46 -12.92 -7.78 -7.07
C PRO A 46 -12.35 -6.45 -7.58
N PRO A 47 -13.19 -5.42 -7.71
CA PRO A 47 -12.76 -4.10 -8.15
C PRO A 47 -11.84 -3.45 -7.11
N VAL A 48 -10.99 -2.56 -7.57
CA VAL A 48 -10.25 -1.64 -6.69
C VAL A 48 -11.23 -0.58 -6.20
N LEU A 49 -11.39 -0.48 -4.89
CA LEU A 49 -12.32 0.48 -4.29
C LEU A 49 -11.72 1.88 -4.23
N ASP A 50 -12.53 2.88 -4.50
CA ASP A 50 -12.21 4.25 -4.16
C ASP A 50 -12.27 4.46 -2.63
N ARG A 51 -11.68 5.56 -2.17
CA ARG A 51 -11.51 5.85 -0.73
C ARG A 51 -12.81 5.83 0.08
N PHE A 52 -13.93 6.18 -0.55
CA PHE A 52 -15.24 6.27 0.08
C PHE A 52 -16.25 5.29 -0.51
N GLU A 53 -15.77 4.14 -0.92
CA GLU A 53 -16.59 3.03 -1.37
C GLU A 53 -16.55 1.87 -0.38
N VAL A 54 -17.63 1.12 -0.34
CA VAL A 54 -17.80 -0.08 0.47
C VAL A 54 -18.09 -1.25 -0.46
N TYR A 55 -17.32 -2.32 -0.28
CA TYR A 55 -17.62 -3.58 -0.93
C TYR A 55 -18.69 -4.33 -0.12
N GLU A 56 -19.84 -4.59 -0.75
CA GLU A 56 -20.98 -5.26 -0.11
C GLU A 56 -20.99 -6.78 -0.32
N GLY A 57 -20.16 -7.26 -1.24
CA GLY A 57 -20.07 -8.70 -1.50
C GLY A 57 -20.12 -9.03 -2.99
N VAL A 58 -20.31 -10.31 -3.27
CA VAL A 58 -20.38 -10.86 -4.62
C VAL A 58 -21.63 -11.73 -4.74
N THR A 59 -22.32 -11.59 -5.86
CA THR A 59 -23.35 -12.54 -6.33
C THR A 59 -22.87 -13.19 -7.61
N TYR A 60 -23.58 -14.23 -8.03
CA TYR A 60 -23.28 -14.94 -9.27
C TYR A 60 -24.43 -14.77 -10.25
N GLU A 61 -24.13 -14.31 -11.45
CA GLU A 61 -25.13 -14.11 -12.47
C GLU A 61 -24.77 -14.87 -13.77
N LYS A 62 -25.80 -15.23 -14.51
CA LYS A 62 -25.63 -15.92 -15.79
C LYS A 62 -25.35 -14.92 -16.89
N VAL A 63 -24.22 -15.09 -17.59
CA VAL A 63 -23.84 -14.29 -18.76
C VAL A 63 -23.61 -15.26 -19.93
N GLY A 64 -24.57 -15.28 -20.87
CA GLY A 64 -24.58 -16.27 -21.93
C GLY A 64 -24.90 -17.67 -21.39
N ASP A 65 -24.01 -18.60 -21.60
CA ASP A 65 -24.08 -19.99 -21.13
C ASP A 65 -23.29 -20.27 -19.83
N LYS A 66 -22.59 -19.25 -19.31
CA LYS A 66 -21.71 -19.33 -18.12
C LYS A 66 -22.23 -18.46 -16.98
N PHE A 67 -21.76 -18.75 -15.78
CA PHE A 67 -21.92 -17.88 -14.61
C PHE A 67 -20.65 -17.07 -14.35
N THR A 68 -20.80 -15.92 -13.73
CA THR A 68 -19.68 -15.04 -13.37
C THR A 68 -19.93 -14.30 -12.04
N ASP A 69 -18.87 -13.81 -11.44
CA ASP A 69 -18.95 -12.91 -10.28
C ASP A 69 -19.53 -11.55 -10.70
N ILE A 70 -20.49 -11.07 -9.92
CA ILE A 70 -20.97 -9.70 -9.94
C ILE A 70 -20.64 -9.06 -8.59
N HIS A 71 -19.71 -8.14 -8.60
CA HIS A 71 -19.27 -7.44 -7.41
C HIS A 71 -20.16 -6.23 -7.12
N HIS A 72 -20.66 -6.15 -5.90
CA HIS A 72 -21.50 -5.05 -5.44
C HIS A 72 -20.66 -4.04 -4.67
N VAL A 73 -20.65 -2.81 -5.14
CA VAL A 73 -19.93 -1.69 -4.54
C VAL A 73 -20.92 -0.52 -4.42
N ARG A 74 -20.89 0.14 -3.28
CA ARG A 74 -21.65 1.37 -3.08
C ARG A 74 -20.78 2.49 -2.49
N PRO A 75 -21.16 3.75 -2.70
CA PRO A 75 -20.55 4.83 -1.94
C PRO A 75 -20.88 4.72 -0.44
N MET A 76 -19.95 5.14 0.41
CA MET A 76 -20.22 5.31 1.83
C MET A 76 -21.32 6.34 2.07
N THR A 77 -22.18 6.10 3.03
CA THR A 77 -23.09 7.11 3.57
C THR A 77 -22.29 8.22 4.25
N GLU A 78 -22.91 9.38 4.48
CA GLU A 78 -22.25 10.49 5.18
C GLU A 78 -21.81 10.10 6.61
N ALA A 79 -22.59 9.28 7.31
CA ALA A 79 -22.25 8.77 8.63
C ALA A 79 -21.01 7.85 8.58
N GLU A 80 -20.93 6.94 7.60
CA GLU A 80 -19.77 6.07 7.40
C GLU A 80 -18.53 6.87 7.04
N LYS A 81 -18.63 7.88 6.16
CA LYS A 81 -17.53 8.77 5.82
C LYS A 81 -17.00 9.51 7.05
N GLN A 82 -17.89 10.06 7.88
CA GLN A 82 -17.50 10.74 9.10
C GLN A 82 -16.79 9.79 10.07
N ALA A 83 -17.34 8.61 10.29
CA ALA A 83 -16.71 7.60 11.14
C ALA A 83 -15.33 7.20 10.63
N PHE A 84 -15.18 6.99 9.33
CA PHE A 84 -13.91 6.68 8.68
C PHE A 84 -12.88 7.81 8.84
N ILE A 85 -13.30 9.07 8.65
CA ILE A 85 -12.44 10.24 8.84
C ILE A 85 -12.00 10.36 10.30
N GLU A 86 -12.89 10.17 11.25
CA GLU A 86 -12.56 10.20 12.69
C GLU A 86 -11.61 9.06 13.06
N GLN A 87 -11.79 7.88 12.50
CA GLN A 87 -10.84 6.77 12.66
C GLN A 87 -9.44 7.16 12.17
N LEU A 88 -9.33 7.78 10.99
CA LEU A 88 -8.05 8.26 10.44
C LEU A 88 -7.42 9.36 11.31
N LYS A 89 -8.24 10.28 11.85
CA LYS A 89 -7.78 11.32 12.78
C LYS A 89 -7.25 10.71 14.07
N GLY A 90 -7.88 9.66 14.57
CA GLY A 90 -7.43 8.96 15.78
C GLY A 90 -6.08 8.25 15.63
N GLN A 91 -5.62 8.01 14.40
CA GLN A 91 -4.35 7.34 14.08
C GLN A 91 -3.19 8.32 13.89
N SER A 92 -3.06 9.33 14.78
CA SER A 92 -1.95 10.27 14.70
C SER A 92 -0.60 9.56 14.77
N PRO A 93 0.30 9.77 13.80
CA PRO A 93 1.64 9.17 13.83
C PRO A 93 2.57 9.78 14.90
N GLY A 94 2.16 10.90 15.52
CA GLY A 94 2.93 11.55 16.57
C GLY A 94 2.74 13.06 16.64
N PRO A 95 3.36 13.73 17.61
CA PRO A 95 3.11 15.14 17.94
C PRO A 95 3.53 16.13 16.86
N GLN A 96 4.35 15.70 15.90
CA GLN A 96 4.80 16.51 14.76
C GLN A 96 3.89 16.40 13.54
N TRP A 97 2.84 15.62 13.63
CA TRP A 97 1.90 15.45 12.54
C TRP A 97 0.67 16.32 12.79
N ARG A 98 0.23 16.98 11.73
CA ARG A 98 -1.02 17.76 11.72
C ARG A 98 -1.99 17.14 10.73
N TRP A 99 -3.23 17.04 11.16
CA TRP A 99 -4.30 16.60 10.27
C TRP A 99 -4.59 17.67 9.21
N ASN A 100 -4.61 17.27 7.94
CA ASN A 100 -4.99 18.13 6.83
C ASN A 100 -6.41 17.78 6.39
N GLU A 101 -7.37 18.62 6.74
CA GLU A 101 -8.80 18.41 6.44
C GLU A 101 -9.08 18.31 4.93
N LYS A 102 -8.38 19.08 4.10
CA LYS A 102 -8.59 19.06 2.65
C LYS A 102 -8.08 17.76 2.00
N GLN A 103 -7.03 17.20 2.52
CA GLN A 103 -6.40 16.00 2.00
C GLN A 103 -6.80 14.74 2.77
N LEU A 104 -7.51 14.90 3.88
CA LEU A 104 -7.91 13.84 4.81
C LEU A 104 -6.73 12.90 5.14
N LYS A 105 -5.61 13.49 5.54
CA LYS A 105 -4.41 12.75 5.92
C LYS A 105 -3.56 13.52 6.92
N TRP A 106 -2.74 12.80 7.64
CA TRP A 106 -1.70 13.37 8.48
C TRP A 106 -0.55 13.90 7.62
N VAL A 107 -0.13 15.13 7.90
CA VAL A 107 0.99 15.79 7.24
C VAL A 107 2.05 16.10 8.29
N PHE A 108 3.29 15.75 7.99
CA PHE A 108 4.40 16.05 8.87
C PHE A 108 4.63 17.57 8.92
N SER A 109 4.63 18.12 10.12
CA SER A 109 4.77 19.54 10.39
C SER A 109 5.75 19.75 11.54
N PRO A 110 7.05 19.66 11.26
CA PRO A 110 8.07 19.80 12.30
C PRO A 110 8.08 21.20 12.92
N LYS A 111 8.48 21.30 14.19
CA LYS A 111 8.79 22.57 14.83
C LYS A 111 9.93 23.27 14.05
N ALA A 112 9.99 24.59 14.15
CA ALA A 112 11.11 25.33 13.59
C ALA A 112 12.44 24.89 14.23
N ILE A 113 13.48 24.86 13.43
CA ILE A 113 14.84 24.55 13.91
C ILE A 113 15.26 25.61 14.94
N PRO A 114 15.77 25.23 16.12
CA PRO A 114 16.31 26.19 17.07
C PRO A 114 17.39 27.06 16.43
N GLN A 115 17.34 28.38 16.70
CA GLN A 115 18.25 29.35 16.09
C GLN A 115 19.65 29.32 16.67
N THR A 116 19.84 28.69 17.82
CA THR A 116 21.11 28.65 18.57
C THR A 116 21.39 27.23 19.07
N GLY A 117 22.67 26.91 19.27
CA GLY A 117 23.10 25.64 19.89
C GLY A 117 23.15 24.43 18.95
N GLY A 118 23.10 24.64 17.62
CA GLY A 118 23.24 23.52 16.67
C GLY A 118 24.67 22.97 16.55
N PRO A 119 24.85 21.91 15.78
CA PRO A 119 23.89 21.31 14.82
C PRO A 119 22.78 20.51 15.51
N TRP A 120 21.61 20.50 14.87
CA TRP A 120 20.42 19.84 15.37
C TRP A 120 19.99 18.68 14.48
N LYS A 121 19.51 17.63 15.08
CA LYS A 121 18.85 16.53 14.40
C LYS A 121 17.41 16.41 14.90
N MET A 122 16.47 16.15 14.00
CA MET A 122 15.11 15.85 14.42
C MET A 122 14.99 14.40 14.86
N ASP A 123 14.58 14.19 16.11
CA ASP A 123 14.08 12.91 16.55
C ASP A 123 12.67 12.70 16.00
N ARG A 124 12.52 11.73 15.11
CA ARG A 124 11.25 11.42 14.45
C ARG A 124 10.22 10.79 15.38
N THR A 125 10.65 10.24 16.50
CA THR A 125 9.76 9.60 17.47
C THR A 125 9.10 10.63 18.37
N SER A 126 9.89 11.53 18.98
CA SER A 126 9.38 12.61 19.80
C SER A 126 9.00 13.85 18.99
N GLY A 127 9.58 14.01 17.79
CA GLY A 127 9.43 15.18 16.93
C GLY A 127 10.11 16.42 17.47
N GLU A 128 11.07 16.26 18.35
CA GLU A 128 11.84 17.34 18.93
C GLU A 128 13.19 17.48 18.26
N TRP A 129 13.75 18.67 18.28
CA TRP A 129 15.12 18.90 17.87
C TRP A 129 16.05 18.51 19.02
N VAL A 130 16.89 17.53 18.78
CA VAL A 130 17.94 17.10 19.71
C VAL A 130 19.31 17.43 19.11
N PRO A 131 20.35 17.58 19.92
CA PRO A 131 21.71 17.77 19.41
C PRO A 131 22.03 16.66 18.39
N ALA A 132 22.54 17.02 17.23
CA ALA A 132 22.93 16.05 16.24
C ALA A 132 24.14 15.25 16.76
N PRO A 133 24.26 13.96 16.42
CA PRO A 133 25.48 13.22 16.69
C PRO A 133 26.64 13.91 15.97
N GLU A 134 27.87 13.60 16.39
CA GLU A 134 29.04 14.09 15.69
C GLU A 134 28.99 13.69 14.20
N PRO A 135 29.48 14.60 13.32
CA PRO A 135 29.52 14.30 11.89
C PRO A 135 30.44 13.09 11.63
N PRO A 136 30.14 12.26 10.63
CA PRO A 136 31.02 11.14 10.24
C PRO A 136 32.38 11.64 9.77
N PHE A 137 32.45 12.87 9.30
CA PHE A 137 33.67 13.57 8.90
C PHE A 137 33.58 15.05 9.29
N PRO A 138 34.68 15.68 9.73
CA PRO A 138 34.69 17.08 10.19
C PRO A 138 34.14 18.11 9.18
N SER A 139 34.31 17.86 7.90
CA SER A 139 33.85 18.74 6.82
C SER A 139 32.35 18.65 6.54
N TRP A 140 31.66 17.62 7.02
CA TRP A 140 30.25 17.42 6.72
C TRP A 140 29.37 18.33 7.55
N THR A 141 28.33 18.86 6.92
CA THR A 141 27.33 19.72 7.57
C THR A 141 25.97 19.03 7.60
N ILE A 142 25.15 19.39 8.58
CA ILE A 142 23.78 18.91 8.63
C ILE A 142 22.93 19.68 7.63
N ASN A 143 22.03 18.99 6.92
CA ASN A 143 21.12 19.64 5.96
C ASN A 143 20.15 20.59 6.68
N GLU A 144 19.51 21.49 5.91
CA GLU A 144 18.54 22.47 6.42
C GLU A 144 17.37 21.85 7.22
N ARG A 145 17.06 20.58 6.96
CA ARG A 145 16.03 19.83 7.70
C ARG A 145 16.55 19.22 9.00
N GLY A 146 17.83 19.36 9.29
CA GLY A 146 18.45 18.79 10.49
C GLY A 146 18.38 17.25 10.57
N THR A 147 18.34 16.56 9.44
CA THR A 147 18.06 15.12 9.40
C THR A 147 19.19 14.26 8.87
N LEU A 148 20.09 14.84 8.09
CA LEU A 148 21.16 14.12 7.41
C LEU A 148 22.45 14.95 7.42
N TRP A 149 23.57 14.27 7.64
CA TRP A 149 24.88 14.82 7.35
C TRP A 149 25.13 14.81 5.83
N VAL A 150 25.60 15.92 5.31
CA VAL A 150 25.81 16.12 3.88
C VAL A 150 27.27 16.51 3.65
N ALA A 151 27.93 15.80 2.75
CA ALA A 151 29.26 16.16 2.30
C ALA A 151 29.23 17.51 1.55
N PRO A 152 30.31 18.30 1.60
CA PRO A 152 30.40 19.55 0.87
C PRO A 152 30.34 19.37 -0.66
N VAL A 153 30.65 18.18 -1.16
CA VAL A 153 30.57 17.81 -2.58
C VAL A 153 29.53 16.70 -2.75
N PRO A 154 28.61 16.79 -3.73
CA PRO A 154 27.60 15.77 -3.97
C PRO A 154 28.25 14.42 -4.35
N TYR A 155 27.59 13.33 -3.97
CA TYR A 155 28.01 11.97 -4.30
C TYR A 155 27.99 11.77 -5.83
N PRO A 156 29.07 11.20 -6.44
CA PRO A 156 29.12 10.91 -7.87
C PRO A 156 27.98 10.03 -8.35
N GLN A 157 27.42 10.34 -9.52
CA GLN A 157 26.31 9.60 -10.13
C GLN A 157 26.78 8.64 -11.24
N ASP A 158 28.03 8.18 -11.17
CA ASP A 158 28.65 7.29 -12.16
C ASP A 158 28.37 5.80 -11.96
N GLY A 159 27.53 5.47 -10.96
CA GLY A 159 27.15 4.10 -10.63
C GLY A 159 28.24 3.28 -9.95
N LYS A 160 29.37 3.87 -9.60
CA LYS A 160 30.49 3.19 -8.91
C LYS A 160 30.45 3.52 -7.40
N PRO A 161 30.93 2.61 -6.54
CA PRO A 161 31.07 2.90 -5.13
C PRO A 161 32.23 3.87 -4.89
N HIS A 162 31.98 4.88 -4.06
CA HIS A 162 32.97 5.86 -3.62
C HIS A 162 33.02 5.94 -2.11
N VAL A 163 34.16 6.35 -1.57
CA VAL A 163 34.34 6.70 -0.15
C VAL A 163 34.76 8.16 -0.05
N TRP A 164 34.37 8.80 1.04
CA TRP A 164 34.78 10.17 1.30
C TRP A 164 36.23 10.22 1.76
N ASP A 165 37.01 11.09 1.14
CA ASP A 165 38.36 11.43 1.57
C ASP A 165 38.36 12.84 2.17
N GLU A 166 38.53 12.90 3.48
CA GLU A 166 38.54 14.18 4.22
C GLU A 166 39.77 15.05 3.88
N ALA A 167 40.88 14.45 3.52
CA ALA A 167 42.09 15.22 3.20
C ALA A 167 41.94 16.01 1.89
N THR A 168 41.28 15.44 0.90
CA THR A 168 41.04 16.08 -0.41
C THR A 168 39.64 16.68 -0.53
N LEU A 169 38.78 16.52 0.50
CA LEU A 169 37.38 16.96 0.48
C LEU A 169 36.62 16.48 -0.76
N SER A 170 36.82 15.22 -1.13
CA SER A 170 36.26 14.66 -2.34
C SER A 170 35.88 13.18 -2.20
N TRP A 171 35.03 12.73 -3.10
CA TRP A 171 34.68 11.32 -3.23
C TRP A 171 35.75 10.60 -4.08
N VAL A 172 36.41 9.62 -3.53
CA VAL A 172 37.39 8.78 -4.23
C VAL A 172 36.80 7.39 -4.52
N PRO A 173 37.14 6.77 -5.64
CA PRO A 173 36.65 5.44 -5.97
C PRO A 173 37.04 4.44 -4.89
N PHE A 174 36.07 3.61 -4.48
CA PHE A 174 36.32 2.50 -3.57
C PHE A 174 37.05 1.40 -4.32
N THR A 175 38.33 1.23 -4.03
CA THR A 175 39.14 0.09 -4.51
C THR A 175 39.22 -0.97 -3.41
N ARG A 176 38.83 -2.20 -3.76
CA ARG A 176 38.96 -3.39 -2.88
C ARG A 176 40.39 -3.89 -2.89
#